data_abd218c6862dd6bf8780ffc16be4011c
#
_entry.id   abd218c6862dd6bf8780ffc16be4011c
#
_cell.length_a   1.000
_cell.length_b   1.000
_cell.length_c   1.000
_cell.angle_alpha   90.00
_cell.angle_beta   90.00
_cell.angle_gamma   90.00
#
_symmetry.space_group_name_H-M   'P 1'
#
loop_
_entity.id
_entity.type
_entity.pdbx_description
1 polymer ?
#
loop_
_entity_poly.entity_id
_entity_poly.type
_entity_poly.pdbx_seq_one_letter_code
_entity_poly.pdbx_strand_id
1 'polypeptide(L)'
;LASKFKKFVGYNKNVLEVGCGTGQLSIYFSTGNNNLIVSLDATFESLKVAKNFAVKNSITNIKFVNTDIFDDVLTENYFDFIWCNGVLHHTKDPYKGFCIIAKSLKKEGYILVGLYNKFGRIRTIVRKYFYKIFGKKFLKIFDPTLKKLKISDDEQDAWIQDQYSHPQESL
;
A
#
# COMPACT_ATOMS: atom_id res chain seq x y z
N LEU A 1 0.56 2.96 14.89
CA LEU A 1 0.52 1.60 14.36
C LEU A 1 1.94 1.16 13.96
N ALA A 2 2.62 1.83 13.05
CA ALA A 2 3.95 1.47 12.55
C ALA A 2 4.99 1.29 13.67
N SER A 3 5.00 2.12 14.70
CA SER A 3 5.95 2.00 15.83
C SER A 3 5.76 0.71 16.65
N LYS A 4 4.52 0.29 16.84
CA LYS A 4 4.22 -1.00 17.50
C LYS A 4 4.71 -2.18 16.66
N PHE A 5 4.50 -2.12 15.33
CA PHE A 5 4.99 -3.16 14.43
C PHE A 5 6.52 -3.17 14.32
N LYS A 6 7.17 -2.02 14.26
CA LYS A 6 8.63 -1.96 14.28
C LYS A 6 9.22 -2.63 15.54
N LYS A 7 8.62 -2.38 16.70
CA LYS A 7 9.00 -3.03 17.96
C LYS A 7 8.74 -4.55 17.92
N PHE A 8 7.62 -4.97 17.32
CA PHE A 8 7.27 -6.38 17.16
C PHE A 8 8.23 -7.13 16.22
N VAL A 9 8.57 -6.53 15.08
CA VAL A 9 9.52 -7.10 14.10
C VAL A 9 10.90 -7.30 14.73
N GLY A 10 11.36 -6.38 15.58
CA GLY A 10 12.64 -6.47 16.25
C GLY A 10 13.83 -6.12 15.37
N TYR A 11 14.96 -6.81 15.60
CA TYR A 11 16.28 -6.49 15.05
C TYR A 11 16.80 -7.60 14.13
N ASN A 12 17.67 -7.24 13.16
CA ASN A 12 18.39 -8.18 12.29
C ASN A 12 17.43 -9.12 11.51
N LYS A 13 16.32 -8.57 11.01
CA LYS A 13 15.29 -9.32 10.29
C LYS A 13 15.28 -8.98 8.80
N ASN A 14 14.89 -9.96 7.99
CA ASN A 14 14.55 -9.74 6.60
C ASN A 14 13.07 -9.38 6.51
N VAL A 15 12.77 -8.18 6.03
CA VAL A 15 11.42 -7.64 5.95
C VAL A 15 11.05 -7.39 4.50
N LEU A 16 9.86 -7.84 4.09
CA LEU A 16 9.28 -7.52 2.80
C LEU A 16 8.15 -6.49 2.96
N GLU A 17 8.21 -5.42 2.21
CA GLU A 17 7.05 -4.52 2.00
C GLU A 17 6.55 -4.66 0.57
N VAL A 18 5.29 -5.08 0.42
CA VAL A 18 4.61 -5.22 -0.87
C VAL A 18 3.75 -3.98 -1.11
N GLY A 19 3.94 -3.32 -2.26
CA GLY A 19 3.28 -2.07 -2.60
C GLY A 19 3.78 -0.91 -1.75
N CYS A 20 5.10 -0.71 -1.73
CA CYS A 20 5.73 0.28 -0.86
C CYS A 20 5.50 1.74 -1.28
N GLY A 21 5.03 2.00 -2.50
CA GLY A 21 4.85 3.34 -3.04
C GLY A 21 6.13 4.16 -2.93
N THR A 22 6.05 5.33 -2.29
CA THR A 22 7.21 6.22 -2.05
C THR A 22 8.12 5.78 -0.90
N GLY A 23 7.94 4.56 -0.36
CA GLY A 23 8.86 3.91 0.56
C GLY A 23 8.87 4.44 2.00
N GLN A 24 7.86 5.17 2.43
CA GLN A 24 7.83 5.78 3.78
C GLN A 24 7.96 4.74 4.89
N LEU A 25 7.24 3.62 4.78
CA LEU A 25 7.25 2.58 5.80
C LEU A 25 8.53 1.75 5.72
N SER A 26 9.02 1.42 4.51
CA SER A 26 10.31 0.76 4.30
C SER A 26 11.45 1.53 4.96
N ILE A 27 11.51 2.85 4.73
CA ILE A 27 12.49 3.74 5.34
C ILE A 27 12.35 3.70 6.87
N TYR A 28 11.14 3.76 7.39
CA TYR A 28 10.91 3.67 8.82
C TYR A 28 11.36 2.34 9.42
N PHE A 29 11.11 1.21 8.76
CA PHE A 29 11.56 -0.10 9.22
C PHE A 29 13.08 -0.29 9.11
N SER A 30 13.75 0.36 8.18
CA SER A 30 15.20 0.25 7.99
C SER A 30 16.02 0.95 9.07
N THR A 31 15.47 1.98 9.71
CA THR A 31 16.18 2.81 10.67
C THR A 31 16.29 2.16 12.06
N GLY A 32 17.50 2.14 12.64
CA GLY A 32 17.72 1.81 14.05
C GLY A 32 17.60 0.33 14.45
N ASN A 33 17.24 -0.59 13.55
CA ASN A 33 17.02 -2.00 13.88
C ASN A 33 17.90 -2.98 13.10
N ASN A 34 18.77 -2.48 12.23
CA ASN A 34 19.63 -3.30 11.35
C ASN A 34 18.83 -4.36 10.55
N ASN A 35 17.59 -4.06 10.19
CA ASN A 35 16.77 -4.92 9.35
C ASN A 35 17.14 -4.72 7.89
N LEU A 36 17.16 -5.80 7.10
CA LEU A 36 17.23 -5.74 5.65
C LEU A 36 15.81 -5.65 5.09
N ILE A 37 15.53 -4.57 4.37
CA ILE A 37 14.21 -4.34 3.80
C ILE A 37 14.24 -4.59 2.29
N VAL A 38 13.31 -5.40 1.81
CA VAL A 38 13.01 -5.51 0.37
C VAL A 38 11.65 -4.87 0.14
N SER A 39 11.61 -3.93 -0.78
CA SER A 39 10.41 -3.10 -1.04
C SER A 39 10.00 -3.26 -2.49
N LEU A 40 8.82 -3.82 -2.71
CA LEU A 40 8.26 -4.04 -4.04
C LEU A 40 7.20 -2.99 -4.37
N ASP A 41 7.22 -2.49 -5.60
CA ASP A 41 6.12 -1.71 -6.17
C ASP A 41 6.12 -1.82 -7.69
N ALA A 42 4.93 -1.88 -8.29
CA ALA A 42 4.77 -1.90 -9.74
C ALA A 42 5.00 -0.52 -10.36
N THR A 43 4.94 0.55 -9.58
CA THR A 43 5.05 1.94 -10.05
C THR A 43 6.49 2.43 -9.97
N PHE A 44 7.17 2.46 -11.11
CA PHE A 44 8.57 2.90 -11.20
C PHE A 44 8.79 4.32 -10.64
N GLU A 45 7.91 5.27 -10.92
CA GLU A 45 8.05 6.65 -10.47
C GLU A 45 7.98 6.77 -8.94
N SER A 46 7.14 5.97 -8.28
CA SER A 46 7.09 5.91 -6.83
C SER A 46 8.39 5.40 -6.24
N LEU A 47 8.93 4.31 -6.80
CA LEU A 47 10.21 3.74 -6.37
C LEU A 47 11.39 4.69 -6.60
N LYS A 48 11.36 5.47 -7.66
CA LYS A 48 12.39 6.50 -7.93
C LYS A 48 12.42 7.55 -6.81
N VAL A 49 11.26 8.00 -6.34
CA VAL A 49 11.16 8.91 -5.19
C VAL A 49 11.73 8.26 -3.93
N ALA A 50 11.31 7.02 -3.64
CA ALA A 50 11.77 6.26 -2.48
C ALA A 50 13.29 6.07 -2.49
N LYS A 51 13.86 5.66 -3.63
CA LYS A 51 15.30 5.43 -3.82
C LYS A 51 16.10 6.73 -3.66
N ASN A 52 15.63 7.82 -4.27
CA ASN A 52 16.29 9.12 -4.15
C ASN A 52 16.34 9.59 -2.70
N PHE A 53 15.26 9.40 -1.95
CA PHE A 53 15.23 9.72 -0.52
C PHE A 53 16.21 8.85 0.27
N ALA A 54 16.25 7.54 0.03
CA ALA A 54 17.15 6.63 0.71
C ALA A 54 18.62 7.00 0.46
N VAL A 55 18.99 7.27 -0.81
CA VAL A 55 20.34 7.70 -1.18
C VAL A 55 20.72 9.02 -0.48
N LYS A 56 19.83 10.03 -0.54
CA LYS A 56 20.07 11.34 0.09
C LYS A 56 20.31 11.25 1.62
N ASN A 57 19.71 10.24 2.26
CA ASN A 57 19.82 10.03 3.71
C ASN A 57 20.77 8.89 4.09
N SER A 58 21.61 8.41 3.16
CA SER A 58 22.61 7.34 3.38
C SER A 58 21.99 6.04 3.95
N ILE A 59 20.77 5.72 3.54
CA ILE A 59 20.07 4.48 3.93
C ILE A 59 20.46 3.38 2.95
N THR A 60 21.21 2.37 3.39
CA THR A 60 21.82 1.34 2.54
C THR A 60 21.17 -0.04 2.69
N ASN A 61 20.36 -0.24 3.69
CA ASN A 61 19.74 -1.52 4.05
C ASN A 61 18.33 -1.70 3.46
N ILE A 62 18.00 -0.98 2.39
CA ILE A 62 16.76 -1.14 1.62
C ILE A 62 17.09 -1.51 0.17
N LYS A 63 16.43 -2.55 -0.34
CA LYS A 63 16.44 -2.91 -1.76
C LYS A 63 15.08 -2.61 -2.36
N PHE A 64 14.99 -1.62 -3.26
CA PHE A 64 13.77 -1.30 -4.02
C PHE A 64 13.73 -2.12 -5.32
N VAL A 65 12.61 -2.78 -5.57
CA VAL A 65 12.42 -3.66 -6.74
C VAL A 65 11.14 -3.26 -7.46
N ASN A 66 11.27 -2.86 -8.73
CA ASN A 66 10.13 -2.57 -9.58
C ASN A 66 9.64 -3.87 -10.22
N THR A 67 8.51 -4.37 -9.77
CA THR A 67 7.97 -5.67 -10.20
C THR A 67 6.48 -5.77 -9.86
N ASP A 68 5.76 -6.60 -10.60
CA ASP A 68 4.42 -7.04 -10.23
C ASP A 68 4.54 -8.17 -9.19
N ILE A 69 3.55 -8.28 -8.31
CA ILE A 69 3.48 -9.34 -7.30
C ILE A 69 3.40 -10.76 -7.92
N PHE A 70 2.95 -10.84 -9.18
CA PHE A 70 2.83 -12.10 -9.92
C PHE A 70 4.10 -12.51 -10.65
N ASP A 71 5.13 -11.65 -10.67
CA ASP A 71 6.45 -12.02 -11.18
C ASP A 71 7.13 -12.96 -10.18
N ASP A 72 7.85 -13.94 -10.68
CA ASP A 72 8.57 -14.95 -9.87
C ASP A 72 9.92 -14.41 -9.39
N VAL A 73 9.89 -13.39 -8.56
CA VAL A 73 11.10 -12.69 -8.08
C VAL A 73 11.39 -12.90 -6.59
N LEU A 74 10.44 -13.51 -5.85
CA LEU A 74 10.54 -13.68 -4.41
C LEU A 74 11.19 -15.03 -4.07
N THR A 75 12.22 -14.98 -3.22
CA THR A 75 12.83 -16.19 -2.67
C THR A 75 11.93 -16.81 -1.61
N GLU A 76 11.66 -18.11 -1.73
CA GLU A 76 10.88 -18.86 -0.75
C GLU A 76 11.61 -18.92 0.62
N ASN A 77 10.83 -18.91 1.71
CA ASN A 77 11.32 -19.05 3.10
C ASN A 77 12.42 -18.03 3.49
N TYR A 78 12.32 -16.81 3.00
CA TYR A 78 13.40 -15.82 3.18
C TYR A 78 13.05 -14.72 4.18
N PHE A 79 11.78 -14.26 4.23
CA PHE A 79 11.39 -13.12 5.06
C PHE A 79 10.92 -13.54 6.45
N ASP A 80 11.36 -12.81 7.47
CA ASP A 80 10.89 -12.96 8.84
C ASP A 80 9.55 -12.24 9.04
N PHE A 81 9.34 -11.16 8.29
CA PHE A 81 8.12 -10.36 8.35
C PHE A 81 7.75 -9.83 6.97
N ILE A 82 6.45 -9.90 6.66
CA ILE A 82 5.90 -9.35 5.43
C ILE A 82 4.81 -8.33 5.76
N TRP A 83 4.93 -7.14 5.18
CA TRP A 83 3.91 -6.11 5.22
C TRP A 83 3.26 -5.97 3.84
N CYS A 84 1.97 -6.27 3.76
CA CYS A 84 1.15 -6.14 2.56
C CYS A 84 -0.18 -5.47 2.92
N ASN A 85 -0.19 -4.15 2.95
CA ASN A 85 -1.36 -3.39 3.39
C ASN A 85 -1.89 -2.50 2.27
N GLY A 86 -3.14 -2.74 1.89
CA GLY A 86 -3.79 -1.93 0.85
C GLY A 86 -3.42 -2.28 -0.58
N VAL A 87 -2.87 -3.47 -0.85
CA VAL A 87 -2.32 -3.87 -2.16
C VAL A 87 -3.14 -4.95 -2.83
N LEU A 88 -3.33 -6.10 -2.17
CA LEU A 88 -3.89 -7.30 -2.81
C LEU A 88 -5.25 -7.08 -3.47
N HIS A 89 -6.11 -6.27 -2.86
CA HIS A 89 -7.44 -5.97 -3.42
C HIS A 89 -7.42 -5.07 -4.67
N HIS A 90 -6.24 -4.60 -5.09
CA HIS A 90 -6.03 -3.90 -6.37
C HIS A 90 -5.45 -4.82 -7.45
N THR A 91 -5.12 -6.06 -7.10
CA THR A 91 -4.57 -7.03 -8.03
C THR A 91 -5.66 -7.80 -8.76
N LYS A 92 -5.30 -8.40 -9.89
CA LYS A 92 -6.22 -9.24 -10.69
C LYS A 92 -6.69 -10.51 -9.99
N ASP A 93 -5.92 -11.01 -9.03
CA ASP A 93 -6.23 -12.21 -8.23
C ASP A 93 -5.60 -12.06 -6.83
N PRO A 94 -6.36 -11.48 -5.86
CA PRO A 94 -5.87 -11.23 -4.52
C PRO A 94 -5.43 -12.50 -3.76
N TYR A 95 -6.12 -13.62 -3.96
CA TYR A 95 -5.78 -14.87 -3.30
C TYR A 95 -4.50 -15.47 -3.84
N LYS A 96 -4.31 -15.50 -5.16
CA LYS A 96 -3.07 -15.92 -5.78
C LYS A 96 -1.91 -15.03 -5.38
N GLY A 97 -2.09 -13.72 -5.36
CA GLY A 97 -1.09 -12.76 -4.87
C GLY A 97 -0.70 -13.06 -3.41
N PHE A 98 -1.68 -13.29 -2.53
CA PHE A 98 -1.42 -13.72 -1.15
C PHE A 98 -0.58 -15.01 -1.08
N CYS A 99 -0.94 -16.04 -1.85
CA CYS A 99 -0.21 -17.30 -1.87
C CYS A 99 1.25 -17.13 -2.31
N ILE A 100 1.52 -16.26 -3.29
CA ILE A 100 2.88 -15.97 -3.76
C ILE A 100 3.71 -15.33 -2.63
N ILE A 101 3.21 -14.29 -2.00
CA ILE A 101 3.96 -13.63 -0.92
C ILE A 101 4.10 -14.53 0.30
N ALA A 102 3.10 -15.36 0.60
CA ALA A 102 3.15 -16.26 1.75
C ALA A 102 4.23 -17.34 1.61
N LYS A 103 4.53 -17.82 0.39
CA LYS A 103 5.63 -18.76 0.13
C LYS A 103 6.99 -18.18 0.47
N SER A 104 7.17 -16.86 0.35
CA SER A 104 8.44 -16.20 0.70
C SER A 104 8.63 -15.99 2.21
N LEU A 105 7.59 -16.25 3.02
CA LEU A 105 7.65 -16.14 4.47
C LEU A 105 8.36 -17.36 5.09
N LYS A 106 9.23 -17.14 6.07
CA LYS A 106 9.82 -18.20 6.89
C LYS A 106 8.77 -18.93 7.71
N LYS A 107 9.04 -20.18 8.11
CA LYS A 107 8.11 -21.03 8.87
C LYS A 107 7.57 -20.38 10.15
N GLU A 108 8.36 -19.57 10.83
CA GLU A 108 7.94 -18.86 12.05
C GLU A 108 7.83 -17.34 11.82
N GLY A 109 7.71 -16.94 10.55
CA GLY A 109 7.55 -15.55 10.17
C GLY A 109 6.10 -15.07 10.34
N TYR A 110 5.94 -13.78 10.26
CA TYR A 110 4.63 -13.12 10.36
C TYR A 110 4.32 -12.32 9.10
N ILE A 111 3.08 -12.40 8.67
CA ILE A 111 2.56 -11.59 7.58
C ILE A 111 1.41 -10.70 8.07
N LEU A 112 1.50 -9.40 7.81
CA LEU A 112 0.39 -8.47 7.97
C LEU A 112 -0.24 -8.22 6.61
N VAL A 113 -1.53 -8.54 6.49
CA VAL A 113 -2.32 -8.25 5.29
C VAL A 113 -3.44 -7.28 5.65
N GLY A 114 -3.48 -6.15 4.97
CA GLY A 114 -4.58 -5.20 5.06
C GLY A 114 -5.42 -5.21 3.79
N LEU A 115 -6.69 -5.56 3.96
CA LEU A 115 -7.68 -5.61 2.87
C LEU A 115 -8.83 -4.64 3.14
N TYR A 116 -9.45 -4.14 2.09
CA TYR A 116 -10.68 -3.37 2.24
C TYR A 116 -11.86 -4.29 2.55
N ASN A 117 -12.57 -3.94 3.60
CA ASN A 117 -13.82 -4.63 3.95
C ASN A 117 -14.96 -4.08 3.08
N LYS A 118 -15.67 -4.97 2.39
CA LYS A 118 -16.83 -4.63 1.54
C LYS A 118 -17.91 -3.87 2.32
N PHE A 119 -18.22 -4.30 3.53
CA PHE A 119 -19.23 -3.64 4.37
C PHE A 119 -18.78 -2.26 4.87
N GLY A 120 -17.49 -2.11 5.21
CA GLY A 120 -16.93 -0.81 5.60
C GLY A 120 -16.96 0.22 4.47
N ARG A 121 -17.10 -0.22 3.22
CA ARG A 121 -17.13 0.63 2.02
C ARG A 121 -18.53 0.86 1.45
N ILE A 122 -19.59 0.38 2.07
CA ILE A 122 -20.98 0.57 1.57
C ILE A 122 -21.22 2.06 1.27
N ARG A 123 -20.81 2.97 2.17
CA ARG A 123 -20.95 4.41 1.95
C ARG A 123 -20.21 4.89 0.69
N THR A 124 -19.01 4.39 0.44
CA THR A 124 -18.21 4.73 -0.74
C THR A 124 -18.85 4.16 -2.01
N ILE A 125 -19.36 2.93 -1.95
CA ILE A 125 -20.06 2.29 -3.07
C ILE A 125 -21.33 3.07 -3.43
N VAL A 126 -22.12 3.46 -2.44
CA VAL A 126 -23.33 4.28 -2.64
C VAL A 126 -22.96 5.63 -3.25
N ARG A 127 -21.92 6.32 -2.75
CA ARG A 127 -21.42 7.57 -3.32
C ARG A 127 -20.92 7.41 -4.75
N LYS A 128 -20.23 6.31 -5.06
CA LYS A 128 -19.79 5.99 -6.43
C LYS A 128 -20.98 5.83 -7.38
N TYR A 129 -22.08 5.24 -6.92
CA TYR A 129 -23.33 5.14 -7.67
C TYR A 129 -23.94 6.52 -7.92
N PHE A 130 -24.03 7.35 -6.89
CA PHE A 130 -24.51 8.74 -7.03
C PHE A 130 -23.60 9.58 -7.96
N TYR A 131 -22.29 9.39 -7.90
CA TYR A 131 -21.36 10.03 -8.82
C TYR A 131 -21.63 9.65 -10.27
N LYS A 132 -21.88 8.36 -10.55
CA LYS A 132 -22.19 7.88 -11.91
C LYS A 132 -23.50 8.45 -12.46
N ILE A 133 -24.50 8.65 -11.62
CA ILE A 133 -25.83 9.11 -12.03
C ILE A 133 -25.90 10.64 -12.09
N PHE A 134 -25.40 11.33 -11.09
CA PHE A 134 -25.59 12.78 -10.91
C PHE A 134 -24.33 13.62 -11.11
N GLY A 135 -23.18 12.98 -11.33
CA GLY A 135 -21.90 13.63 -11.59
C GLY A 135 -21.28 14.33 -10.37
N LYS A 136 -20.17 15.05 -10.64
CA LYS A 136 -19.33 15.69 -9.61
C LYS A 136 -20.09 16.74 -8.78
N LYS A 137 -20.94 17.54 -9.41
CA LYS A 137 -21.66 18.65 -8.75
C LYS A 137 -22.52 18.18 -7.58
N PHE A 138 -23.18 17.04 -7.74
CA PHE A 138 -24.01 16.47 -6.69
C PHE A 138 -23.18 16.07 -5.46
N LEU A 139 -22.02 15.45 -5.64
CA LEU A 139 -21.14 15.06 -4.54
C LEU A 139 -20.59 16.26 -3.79
N LYS A 140 -20.21 17.34 -4.48
CA LYS A 140 -19.74 18.58 -3.82
C LYS A 140 -20.77 19.16 -2.86
N ILE A 141 -22.07 19.05 -3.20
CA ILE A 141 -23.14 19.57 -2.37
C ILE A 141 -23.49 18.63 -1.20
N PHE A 142 -23.51 17.32 -1.43
CA PHE A 142 -24.09 16.36 -0.49
C PHE A 142 -23.08 15.50 0.27
N ASP A 143 -21.79 15.43 -0.17
CA ASP A 143 -20.79 14.60 0.52
C ASP A 143 -20.26 15.29 1.79
N PRO A 144 -20.55 14.74 3.00
CA PRO A 144 -20.05 15.31 4.25
C PRO A 144 -18.54 15.29 4.38
N THR A 145 -17.86 14.41 3.63
CA THR A 145 -16.39 14.30 3.65
C THR A 145 -15.77 15.48 2.92
N LEU A 146 -16.29 15.82 1.74
CA LEU A 146 -15.83 16.98 0.97
C LEU A 146 -16.06 18.30 1.72
N LYS A 147 -17.19 18.41 2.44
CA LYS A 147 -17.47 19.60 3.27
C LYS A 147 -16.48 19.79 4.43
N LYS A 148 -15.87 18.71 4.91
CA LYS A 148 -14.85 18.77 5.97
C LYS A 148 -13.45 19.05 5.46
N LEU A 149 -13.18 18.77 4.19
CA LEU A 149 -11.92 19.06 3.54
C LEU A 149 -11.89 20.55 3.20
N LYS A 150 -10.99 21.30 3.85
CA LYS A 150 -10.73 22.72 3.53
C LYS A 150 -9.77 22.81 2.33
N ILE A 151 -10.20 22.35 1.16
CA ILE A 151 -9.41 22.29 -0.08
C ILE A 151 -10.13 23.09 -1.17
N SER A 152 -9.38 23.55 -2.16
CA SER A 152 -9.90 24.30 -3.32
C SER A 152 -10.86 23.45 -4.16
N ASP A 153 -11.61 24.10 -5.04
CA ASP A 153 -12.59 23.44 -5.91
C ASP A 153 -11.92 22.44 -6.89
N ASP A 154 -10.72 22.79 -7.40
CA ASP A 154 -9.93 21.94 -8.27
C ASP A 154 -9.37 20.72 -7.54
N GLU A 155 -8.91 20.90 -6.30
CA GLU A 155 -8.46 19.80 -5.44
C GLU A 155 -9.61 18.87 -5.05
N GLN A 156 -10.82 19.41 -4.86
CA GLN A 156 -12.03 18.58 -4.65
C GLN A 156 -12.35 17.75 -5.88
N ASP A 157 -12.22 18.32 -7.08
CA ASP A 157 -12.43 17.60 -8.34
C ASP A 157 -11.42 16.48 -8.53
N ALA A 158 -10.15 16.74 -8.26
CA ALA A 158 -9.08 15.74 -8.30
C ALA A 158 -9.33 14.61 -7.28
N TRP A 159 -9.74 14.97 -6.05
CA TRP A 159 -10.07 14.00 -5.01
C TRP A 159 -11.28 13.11 -5.38
N ILE A 160 -12.35 13.70 -5.93
CA ILE A 160 -13.52 12.96 -6.41
C ILE A 160 -13.12 11.99 -7.51
N GLN A 161 -12.30 12.43 -8.45
CA GLN A 161 -11.84 11.60 -9.54
C GLN A 161 -11.00 10.43 -9.04
N ASP A 162 -10.07 10.66 -8.14
CA ASP A 162 -9.24 9.62 -7.52
C ASP A 162 -10.11 8.58 -6.79
N GLN A 163 -11.03 9.03 -5.95
CA GLN A 163 -11.85 8.14 -5.10
C GLN A 163 -12.91 7.34 -5.85
N TYR A 164 -13.47 7.89 -6.94
CA TYR A 164 -14.68 7.33 -7.56
C TYR A 164 -14.52 6.86 -9.01
N SER A 165 -13.45 7.26 -9.73
CA SER A 165 -13.22 6.83 -11.11
C SER A 165 -12.35 5.58 -11.24
N HIS A 166 -11.47 5.29 -10.27
CA HIS A 166 -10.66 4.08 -10.33
C HIS A 166 -11.46 2.82 -10.01
N PRO A 167 -11.28 1.73 -10.79
CA PRO A 167 -11.85 0.44 -10.47
C PRO A 167 -11.16 -0.07 -9.18
N GLN A 168 -11.91 -0.08 -8.09
CA GLN A 168 -11.47 -0.66 -6.84
C GLN A 168 -12.29 -1.93 -6.64
N GLU A 169 -11.68 -3.08 -6.92
CA GLU A 169 -12.29 -4.35 -6.59
C GLU A 169 -12.29 -4.54 -5.07
N SER A 170 -13.47 -4.72 -4.50
CA SER A 170 -13.65 -5.07 -3.10
C SER A 170 -13.90 -6.58 -3.03
N LEU A 171 -13.06 -7.27 -2.29
CA LEU A 171 -13.28 -8.65 -1.90
C LEU A 171 -14.48 -8.78 -0.96
#